data_897b8e3d3840bf6f0e707eac70160179
#
_entry.id   897b8e3d3840bf6f0e707eac70160179
#
_cell.length_a   1.000
_cell.length_b   1.000
_cell.length_c   1.000
_cell.angle_alpha   90.00
_cell.angle_beta   90.00
_cell.angle_gamma   90.00
#
_symmetry.space_group_name_H-M   'P 1'
#
loop_
_entity.id
_entity.type
_entity.pdbx_description
1 polymer ?
#
loop_
_entity_poly.entity_id
_entity_poly.type
_entity_poly.pdbx_seq_one_letter_code
_entity_poly.pdbx_strand_id
1 'polypeptide(L)'
;MTATGRVLRCLRQSYFENERSIMTLPTREEAYALLHEWVESESLRRHMIAVEAAMRAYAHHYNEDEELWGLTGLLHDLDYERHPDMDDTENGHPRTELRLFRARNYPEPLIHAVEAHATFLGVPAESLLDKALLACDELTGLIQACAYVRPDRDIRSVELKSVKKKWKDKAFTAAIDRQENMHFIEALGVPFDEHVQRVLDAMKGVAVELGVAGE
;
A
#
# COMPACT_ATOMS: atom_id res chain seq x y z
N MET A 1 -4.28 -7.19 57.85
CA MET A 1 -4.25 -7.23 56.40
C MET A 1 -3.58 -8.53 55.98
N THR A 2 -4.34 -9.49 55.54
CA THR A 2 -3.93 -10.90 55.37
C THR A 2 -3.17 -11.11 54.06
N ALA A 3 -2.18 -11.99 54.07
CA ALA A 3 -1.31 -12.35 52.94
C ALA A 3 -2.09 -12.74 51.66
N THR A 4 -3.30 -13.22 51.78
CA THR A 4 -4.21 -13.63 50.70
C THR A 4 -4.64 -12.45 49.77
N GLY A 5 -4.74 -11.25 50.29
CA GLY A 5 -5.12 -10.06 49.48
C GLY A 5 -3.99 -9.56 48.55
N ARG A 6 -2.73 -9.82 48.88
CA ARG A 6 -1.56 -9.44 48.02
C ARG A 6 -1.36 -10.40 46.85
N VAL A 7 -1.60 -11.68 47.06
CA VAL A 7 -1.45 -12.71 46.03
C VAL A 7 -2.53 -12.58 44.95
N LEU A 8 -3.79 -12.30 45.32
CA LEU A 8 -4.88 -12.08 44.38
C LEU A 8 -4.73 -10.77 43.56
N ARG A 9 -4.07 -9.73 44.14
CA ARG A 9 -3.79 -8.48 43.42
C ARG A 9 -2.65 -8.65 42.41
N CYS A 10 -1.62 -9.44 42.74
CA CYS A 10 -0.51 -9.77 41.84
C CYS A 10 -0.98 -10.66 40.69
N LEU A 11 -1.83 -11.66 40.95
CA LEU A 11 -2.39 -12.53 39.90
C LEU A 11 -3.38 -11.80 38.99
N ARG A 12 -4.14 -10.81 39.47
CA ARG A 12 -4.97 -9.95 38.62
C ARG A 12 -4.12 -9.02 37.77
N GLN A 13 -3.04 -8.48 38.31
CA GLN A 13 -2.17 -7.57 37.56
C GLN A 13 -1.40 -8.31 36.47
N SER A 14 -0.92 -9.55 36.73
CA SER A 14 -0.27 -10.39 35.71
C SER A 14 -1.25 -10.92 34.64
N TYR A 15 -2.56 -11.07 34.97
CA TYR A 15 -3.57 -11.44 33.97
C TYR A 15 -3.92 -10.27 33.05
N PHE A 16 -3.89 -9.03 33.52
CA PHE A 16 -4.12 -7.83 32.70
C PHE A 16 -2.88 -7.37 31.91
N GLU A 17 -1.68 -7.77 32.33
CA GLU A 17 -0.43 -7.47 31.61
C GLU A 17 -0.12 -8.46 30.47
N ASN A 18 -0.83 -9.60 30.39
CA ASN A 18 -0.63 -10.64 29.37
C ASN A 18 -1.58 -10.53 28.17
N GLU A 19 -2.46 -9.55 28.13
CA GLU A 19 -3.26 -9.17 26.96
C GLU A 19 -2.76 -7.87 26.33
N ARG A 20 -1.46 -7.66 26.22
CA ARG A 20 -0.94 -6.87 25.10
C ARG A 20 -1.14 -7.75 23.89
N SER A 21 -2.25 -7.54 23.19
CA SER A 21 -2.48 -8.11 21.87
C SER A 21 -1.17 -7.97 21.06
N ILE A 22 -0.51 -9.07 20.79
CA ILE A 22 0.72 -9.05 20.01
C ILE A 22 0.26 -8.57 18.64
N MET A 23 0.71 -7.38 18.24
CA MET A 23 0.50 -6.90 16.88
C MET A 23 1.19 -7.91 15.95
N THR A 24 0.43 -8.50 15.05
CA THR A 24 0.91 -9.54 14.15
C THR A 24 0.72 -9.09 12.72
N LEU A 25 1.83 -9.00 12.01
CA LEU A 25 1.79 -8.84 10.56
C LEU A 25 1.32 -10.19 9.95
N PRO A 26 0.33 -10.22 9.05
CA PRO A 26 -0.04 -11.45 8.35
C PRO A 26 1.11 -11.94 7.48
N THR A 27 1.17 -13.22 7.17
CA THR A 27 2.05 -13.70 6.10
C THR A 27 1.56 -13.17 4.74
N ARG A 28 2.44 -13.14 3.73
CA ARG A 28 2.03 -12.74 2.36
C ARG A 28 0.91 -13.63 1.84
N GLU A 29 0.94 -14.93 2.12
CA GLU A 29 -0.09 -15.88 1.72
C GLU A 29 -1.46 -15.56 2.35
N GLU A 30 -1.48 -15.19 3.63
CA GLU A 30 -2.70 -14.78 4.33
C GLU A 30 -3.24 -13.45 3.78
N ALA A 31 -2.37 -12.47 3.54
CA ALA A 31 -2.74 -11.20 2.94
C ALA A 31 -3.26 -11.37 1.51
N TYR A 32 -2.62 -12.23 0.71
CA TYR A 32 -3.05 -12.55 -0.65
C TYR A 32 -4.41 -13.28 -0.67
N ALA A 33 -4.64 -14.19 0.27
CA ALA A 33 -5.93 -14.84 0.43
C ALA A 33 -7.03 -13.83 0.81
N LEU A 34 -6.70 -12.87 1.70
CA LEU A 34 -7.60 -11.79 2.09
C LEU A 34 -7.92 -10.87 0.90
N LEU A 35 -6.92 -10.51 0.10
CA LEU A 35 -7.11 -9.76 -1.14
C LEU A 35 -8.11 -10.46 -2.06
N HIS A 36 -7.96 -11.76 -2.27
CA HIS A 36 -8.87 -12.55 -3.12
C HIS A 36 -10.27 -12.72 -2.54
N GLU A 37 -10.40 -12.72 -1.22
CA GLU A 37 -11.70 -12.73 -0.53
C GLU A 37 -12.45 -11.41 -0.74
N TRP A 38 -11.75 -10.27 -0.71
CA TRP A 38 -12.36 -8.95 -0.68
C TRP A 38 -12.51 -8.28 -2.04
N VAL A 39 -11.61 -8.53 -2.96
CA VAL A 39 -11.54 -7.88 -4.28
C VAL A 39 -11.82 -8.92 -5.37
N GLU A 40 -12.83 -8.67 -6.21
CA GLU A 40 -13.16 -9.52 -7.37
C GLU A 40 -12.48 -9.03 -8.64
N SER A 41 -12.28 -7.71 -8.77
CA SER A 41 -11.64 -7.07 -9.91
C SER A 41 -10.18 -7.48 -10.07
N GLU A 42 -9.87 -8.19 -11.17
CA GLU A 42 -8.48 -8.49 -11.51
C GLU A 42 -7.62 -7.24 -11.71
N SER A 43 -8.22 -6.15 -12.22
CA SER A 43 -7.49 -4.89 -12.43
C SER A 43 -7.05 -4.30 -11.10
N LEU A 44 -7.92 -4.28 -10.08
CA LEU A 44 -7.60 -3.79 -8.75
C LEU A 44 -6.59 -4.70 -8.05
N ARG A 45 -6.76 -6.03 -8.13
CA ARG A 45 -5.76 -6.97 -7.59
C ARG A 45 -4.37 -6.74 -8.18
N ARG A 46 -4.28 -6.55 -9.51
CA ARG A 46 -3.01 -6.28 -10.19
C ARG A 46 -2.41 -4.95 -9.77
N HIS A 47 -3.24 -3.93 -9.56
CA HIS A 47 -2.80 -2.66 -9.02
C HIS A 47 -2.17 -2.85 -7.62
N MET A 48 -2.85 -3.51 -6.70
CA MET A 48 -2.37 -3.74 -5.34
C MET A 48 -1.07 -4.57 -5.32
N ILE A 49 -0.92 -5.55 -6.21
CA ILE A 49 0.35 -6.30 -6.41
C ILE A 49 1.46 -5.38 -6.95
N ALA A 50 1.13 -4.45 -7.86
CA ALA A 50 2.10 -3.49 -8.37
C ALA A 50 2.59 -2.55 -7.26
N VAL A 51 1.68 -2.07 -6.41
CA VAL A 51 2.03 -1.25 -5.25
C VAL A 51 2.85 -2.05 -4.24
N GLU A 52 2.49 -3.32 -3.95
CA GLU A 52 3.33 -4.22 -3.13
C GLU A 52 4.77 -4.27 -3.64
N ALA A 53 4.97 -4.51 -4.93
CA ALA A 53 6.30 -4.62 -5.51
C ALA A 53 7.10 -3.31 -5.39
N ALA A 54 6.46 -2.17 -5.63
CA ALA A 54 7.07 -0.85 -5.47
C ALA A 54 7.45 -0.56 -4.01
N MET A 55 6.57 -0.89 -3.07
CA MET A 55 6.80 -0.69 -1.63
C MET A 55 7.96 -1.56 -1.11
N ARG A 56 8.05 -2.83 -1.53
CA ARG A 56 9.21 -3.69 -1.23
C ARG A 56 10.52 -3.10 -1.76
N ALA A 57 10.54 -2.55 -2.97
CA ALA A 57 11.72 -1.90 -3.53
C ALA A 57 12.13 -0.64 -2.74
N TYR A 58 11.17 0.08 -2.18
CA TYR A 58 11.44 1.21 -1.30
C TYR A 58 11.91 0.79 0.09
N ALA A 59 11.36 -0.28 0.66
CA ALA A 59 11.85 -0.86 1.90
C ALA A 59 13.35 -1.22 1.79
N HIS A 60 13.74 -1.90 0.71
CA HIS A 60 15.15 -2.17 0.42
C HIS A 60 16.00 -0.91 0.30
N HIS A 61 15.48 0.13 -0.38
CA HIS A 61 16.21 1.39 -0.55
C HIS A 61 16.51 2.10 0.76
N TYR A 62 15.55 2.07 1.70
CA TYR A 62 15.68 2.73 2.99
C TYR A 62 16.20 1.81 4.10
N ASN A 63 16.43 0.52 3.79
CA ASN A 63 16.80 -0.51 4.77
C ASN A 63 15.75 -0.66 5.88
N GLU A 64 14.48 -0.66 5.48
CA GLU A 64 13.29 -0.83 6.31
C GLU A 64 12.72 -2.25 6.21
N ASP A 65 11.66 -2.54 6.97
CA ASP A 65 10.99 -3.85 6.98
C ASP A 65 10.24 -4.11 5.69
N GLU A 66 10.79 -5.01 4.85
CA GLU A 66 10.24 -5.36 3.54
C GLU A 66 8.84 -5.96 3.61
N GLU A 67 8.57 -6.81 4.63
CA GLU A 67 7.26 -7.44 4.77
C GLU A 67 6.20 -6.42 5.19
N LEU A 68 6.51 -5.56 6.16
CA LEU A 68 5.61 -4.48 6.57
C LEU A 68 5.26 -3.57 5.39
N TRP A 69 6.27 -3.12 4.65
CA TRP A 69 6.05 -2.20 3.54
C TRP A 69 5.31 -2.85 2.37
N GLY A 70 5.71 -4.08 2.01
CA GLY A 70 5.05 -4.83 0.94
C GLY A 70 3.58 -5.10 1.25
N LEU A 71 3.28 -5.57 2.45
CA LEU A 71 1.91 -5.87 2.85
C LEU A 71 1.04 -4.62 3.01
N THR A 72 1.63 -3.48 3.39
CA THR A 72 0.94 -2.19 3.34
C THR A 72 0.48 -1.88 1.91
N GLY A 73 1.37 -2.02 0.92
CA GLY A 73 1.02 -1.83 -0.48
C GLY A 73 0.01 -2.85 -1.01
N LEU A 74 0.12 -4.12 -0.58
CA LEU A 74 -0.81 -5.18 -1.02
C LEU A 74 -2.25 -4.99 -0.49
N LEU A 75 -2.43 -4.29 0.61
CA LEU A 75 -3.71 -4.22 1.32
C LEU A 75 -4.34 -2.81 1.35
N HIS A 76 -3.68 -1.78 0.77
CA HIS A 76 -4.08 -0.38 0.94
C HIS A 76 -5.47 -0.01 0.38
N ASP A 77 -5.97 -0.76 -0.58
CA ASP A 77 -7.25 -0.56 -1.28
C ASP A 77 -8.21 -1.75 -1.08
N LEU A 78 -8.07 -2.50 0.01
CA LEU A 78 -8.78 -3.76 0.20
C LEU A 78 -10.30 -3.64 0.15
N ASP A 79 -10.84 -2.55 0.67
CA ASP A 79 -12.30 -2.31 0.71
C ASP A 79 -12.83 -1.46 -0.44
N TYR A 80 -11.96 -0.89 -1.29
CA TYR A 80 -12.31 0.09 -2.31
C TYR A 80 -13.41 -0.38 -3.27
N GLU A 81 -13.34 -1.64 -3.74
CA GLU A 81 -14.36 -2.19 -4.66
C GLU A 81 -15.72 -2.33 -4.00
N ARG A 82 -15.76 -2.69 -2.72
CA ARG A 82 -17.00 -2.92 -1.97
C ARG A 82 -17.58 -1.64 -1.38
N HIS A 83 -16.75 -0.67 -1.10
CA HIS A 83 -17.07 0.56 -0.39
C HIS A 83 -16.52 1.81 -1.09
N PRO A 84 -16.83 2.03 -2.39
CA PRO A 84 -16.22 3.10 -3.18
C PRO A 84 -16.71 4.51 -2.82
N ASP A 85 -17.74 4.63 -1.99
CA ASP A 85 -18.30 5.92 -1.57
C ASP A 85 -17.42 6.54 -0.47
N MET A 86 -16.55 7.47 -0.86
CA MET A 86 -15.65 8.17 0.07
C MET A 86 -16.38 9.14 0.99
N ASP A 87 -17.61 9.58 0.64
CA ASP A 87 -18.45 10.45 1.45
C ASP A 87 -19.20 9.66 2.55
N ASP A 88 -19.29 8.34 2.45
CA ASP A 88 -19.79 7.51 3.55
C ASP A 88 -18.79 7.49 4.70
N THR A 89 -19.08 8.33 5.71
CA THR A 89 -18.21 8.52 6.88
C THR A 89 -18.16 7.31 7.82
N GLU A 90 -19.00 6.30 7.63
CA GLU A 90 -19.02 5.09 8.45
C GLU A 90 -18.34 3.91 7.76
N ASN A 91 -18.66 3.64 6.49
CA ASN A 91 -18.25 2.41 5.82
C ASN A 91 -17.45 2.63 4.53
N GLY A 92 -17.40 3.85 4.02
CA GLY A 92 -16.66 4.17 2.79
C GLY A 92 -15.16 3.94 2.94
N HIS A 93 -14.52 3.68 1.81
CA HIS A 93 -13.05 3.51 1.75
C HIS A 93 -12.30 4.68 2.43
N PRO A 94 -11.25 4.42 3.20
CA PRO A 94 -10.68 3.13 3.66
C PRO A 94 -11.20 2.68 5.03
N ARG A 95 -12.30 3.24 5.54
CA ARG A 95 -12.77 3.08 6.93
C ARG A 95 -13.12 1.64 7.29
N THR A 96 -13.63 0.87 6.32
CA THR A 96 -14.00 -0.52 6.57
C THR A 96 -12.76 -1.41 6.70
N GLU A 97 -11.76 -1.25 5.84
CA GLU A 97 -10.51 -1.99 5.96
C GLU A 97 -9.70 -1.59 7.20
N LEU A 98 -9.68 -0.31 7.58
CA LEU A 98 -9.04 0.15 8.81
C LEU A 98 -9.65 -0.51 10.06
N ARG A 99 -10.99 -0.66 10.11
CA ARG A 99 -11.65 -1.41 11.20
C ARG A 99 -11.25 -2.88 11.19
N LEU A 100 -11.19 -3.50 10.02
CA LEU A 100 -10.75 -4.88 9.85
C LEU A 100 -9.31 -5.07 10.34
N PHE A 101 -8.39 -4.19 9.97
CA PHE A 101 -6.98 -4.26 10.36
C PHE A 101 -6.80 -4.09 11.87
N ARG A 102 -7.52 -3.13 12.47
CA ARG A 102 -7.54 -2.95 13.93
C ARG A 102 -8.11 -4.19 14.64
N ALA A 103 -9.19 -4.79 14.13
CA ALA A 103 -9.79 -6.01 14.70
C ALA A 103 -8.86 -7.24 14.58
N ARG A 104 -7.98 -7.26 13.57
CA ARG A 104 -6.97 -8.31 13.36
C ARG A 104 -5.64 -8.03 14.07
N ASN A 105 -5.54 -6.91 14.80
CA ASN A 105 -4.34 -6.44 15.48
C ASN A 105 -3.13 -6.28 14.53
N TYR A 106 -3.36 -5.77 13.34
CA TYR A 106 -2.28 -5.43 12.43
C TYR A 106 -1.43 -4.28 12.98
N PRO A 107 -0.15 -4.18 12.57
CA PRO A 107 0.75 -3.14 13.08
C PRO A 107 0.23 -1.72 12.80
N GLU A 108 0.32 -0.84 13.80
CA GLU A 108 -0.13 0.55 13.66
C GLU A 108 0.54 1.31 12.49
N PRO A 109 1.84 1.10 12.16
CA PRO A 109 2.42 1.73 10.98
C PRO A 109 1.71 1.37 9.66
N LEU A 110 1.25 0.10 9.49
CA LEU A 110 0.44 -0.30 8.33
C LEU A 110 -0.90 0.42 8.33
N ILE A 111 -1.60 0.42 9.47
CA ILE A 111 -2.91 1.05 9.63
C ILE A 111 -2.82 2.55 9.34
N HIS A 112 -1.81 3.23 9.90
CA HIS A 112 -1.61 4.66 9.70
C HIS A 112 -1.30 4.99 8.23
N ALA A 113 -0.44 4.22 7.57
CA ALA A 113 -0.12 4.45 6.17
C ALA A 113 -1.35 4.28 5.26
N VAL A 114 -2.18 3.26 5.54
CA VAL A 114 -3.46 3.07 4.84
C VAL A 114 -4.47 4.17 5.18
N GLU A 115 -4.48 4.72 6.40
CA GLU A 115 -5.34 5.86 6.74
C GLU A 115 -4.87 7.15 6.06
N ALA A 116 -3.56 7.38 6.03
CA ALA A 116 -2.95 8.58 5.45
C ALA A 116 -2.99 8.62 3.90
N HIS A 117 -3.05 7.45 3.21
CA HIS A 117 -3.11 7.43 1.76
C HIS A 117 -4.43 8.00 1.22
N ALA A 118 -5.50 7.90 1.98
CA ALA A 118 -6.77 8.55 1.68
C ALA A 118 -6.72 10.03 2.09
N THR A 119 -6.05 10.86 1.29
CA THR A 119 -5.70 12.26 1.62
C THR A 119 -6.90 13.12 2.01
N PHE A 120 -8.11 12.79 1.53
CA PHE A 120 -9.36 13.45 1.91
C PHE A 120 -9.74 13.28 3.39
N LEU A 121 -9.16 12.30 4.11
CA LEU A 121 -9.33 12.15 5.56
C LEU A 121 -8.54 13.20 6.36
N GLY A 122 -7.58 13.87 5.73
CA GLY A 122 -6.75 14.89 6.38
C GLY A 122 -5.74 14.34 7.38
N VAL A 123 -5.46 13.03 7.34
CA VAL A 123 -4.40 12.41 8.15
C VAL A 123 -3.05 12.70 7.49
N PRO A 124 -2.08 13.28 8.22
CA PRO A 124 -0.81 13.66 7.61
C PRO A 124 0.08 12.43 7.35
N ALA A 125 0.75 12.41 6.20
CA ALA A 125 1.79 11.43 5.91
C ALA A 125 3.08 11.78 6.66
N GLU A 126 3.34 11.11 7.77
CA GLU A 126 4.45 11.42 8.69
C GLU A 126 5.69 10.57 8.38
N SER A 127 5.52 9.25 8.26
CA SER A 127 6.60 8.29 8.07
C SER A 127 7.08 8.20 6.62
N LEU A 128 8.23 7.55 6.40
CA LEU A 128 8.68 7.20 5.05
C LEU A 128 7.73 6.18 4.39
N LEU A 129 7.13 5.29 5.18
CA LEU A 129 6.15 4.32 4.71
C LEU A 129 4.92 5.01 4.09
N ASP A 130 4.35 6.00 4.82
CA ASP A 130 3.18 6.76 4.35
C ASP A 130 3.49 7.49 3.05
N LYS A 131 4.63 8.20 3.01
CA LYS A 131 5.07 8.95 1.83
C LYS A 131 5.37 8.05 0.64
N ALA A 132 5.94 6.87 0.88
CA ALA A 132 6.22 5.90 -0.17
C ALA A 132 4.94 5.33 -0.77
N LEU A 133 3.93 5.02 0.05
CA LEU A 133 2.64 4.54 -0.42
C LEU A 133 2.01 5.58 -1.36
N LEU A 134 1.88 6.83 -0.92
CA LEU A 134 1.32 7.93 -1.70
C LEU A 134 2.10 8.24 -2.99
N ALA A 135 3.43 8.11 -2.95
CA ALA A 135 4.25 8.34 -4.14
C ALA A 135 4.16 7.20 -5.16
N CYS A 136 3.99 5.95 -4.70
CA CYS A 136 3.98 4.76 -5.55
C CYS A 136 2.62 4.47 -6.17
N ASP A 137 1.54 4.67 -5.43
CA ASP A 137 0.19 4.27 -5.76
C ASP A 137 -0.22 4.71 -7.17
N GLU A 138 -0.40 5.97 -7.40
CA GLU A 138 -0.80 6.54 -8.69
C GLU A 138 0.21 6.27 -9.83
N LEU A 139 1.51 6.21 -9.50
CA LEU A 139 2.55 5.96 -10.48
C LEU A 139 2.51 4.53 -10.99
N THR A 140 2.17 3.54 -10.15
CA THR A 140 2.05 2.14 -10.58
C THR A 140 0.95 1.98 -11.62
N GLY A 141 -0.21 2.63 -11.42
CA GLY A 141 -1.30 2.67 -12.38
C GLY A 141 -0.88 3.27 -13.73
N LEU A 142 -0.13 4.38 -13.71
CA LEU A 142 0.42 5.00 -14.91
C LEU A 142 1.37 4.06 -15.67
N ILE A 143 2.28 3.40 -14.96
CA ILE A 143 3.26 2.47 -15.57
C ILE A 143 2.54 1.28 -16.18
N GLN A 144 1.55 0.72 -15.50
CA GLN A 144 0.73 -0.36 -16.02
C GLN A 144 -0.03 0.06 -17.28
N ALA A 145 -0.60 1.26 -17.30
CA ALA A 145 -1.24 1.83 -18.50
C ALA A 145 -0.24 2.01 -19.65
N CYS A 146 1.02 2.38 -19.36
CA CYS A 146 2.07 2.46 -20.37
C CYS A 146 2.34 1.09 -21.01
N ALA A 147 2.28 -0.01 -20.26
CA ALA A 147 2.43 -1.36 -20.80
C ALA A 147 1.21 -1.77 -21.65
N TYR A 148 -0.02 -1.50 -21.19
CA TYR A 148 -1.24 -1.86 -21.92
C TYR A 148 -1.40 -1.21 -23.28
N VAL A 149 -0.91 0.03 -23.46
CA VAL A 149 -0.99 0.73 -24.78
C VAL A 149 0.09 0.30 -25.76
N ARG A 150 1.01 -0.57 -25.36
CA ARG A 150 2.04 -1.12 -26.24
C ARG A 150 1.48 -2.29 -27.08
N PRO A 151 1.96 -2.49 -28.30
CA PRO A 151 1.55 -3.63 -29.12
C PRO A 151 1.91 -4.99 -28.49
N ASP A 152 3.07 -5.06 -27.81
CA ASP A 152 3.59 -6.27 -27.15
C ASP A 152 2.99 -6.49 -25.73
N ARG A 153 2.33 -5.51 -25.18
CA ARG A 153 1.78 -5.51 -23.80
C ARG A 153 2.77 -6.01 -22.75
N ASP A 154 4.06 -5.78 -22.99
CA ASP A 154 5.15 -6.24 -22.12
C ASP A 154 5.75 -5.06 -21.35
N ILE A 155 5.57 -5.07 -20.03
CA ILE A 155 6.13 -4.04 -19.14
C ILE A 155 7.66 -4.05 -19.17
N ARG A 156 8.29 -5.20 -19.45
CA ARG A 156 9.75 -5.35 -19.51
C ARG A 156 10.36 -4.50 -20.62
N SER A 157 9.58 -4.20 -21.66
CA SER A 157 9.97 -3.32 -22.76
C SER A 157 9.59 -1.85 -22.56
N VAL A 158 8.92 -1.50 -21.45
CA VAL A 158 8.67 -0.11 -21.07
C VAL A 158 9.97 0.53 -20.58
N GLU A 159 10.26 1.73 -21.09
CA GLU A 159 11.44 2.50 -20.71
C GLU A 159 11.04 3.76 -19.94
N LEU A 160 11.93 4.25 -19.08
CA LEU A 160 11.77 5.50 -18.32
C LEU A 160 11.29 6.66 -19.20
N LYS A 161 11.90 6.82 -20.39
CA LYS A 161 11.51 7.90 -21.32
C LYS A 161 10.04 7.82 -21.75
N SER A 162 9.50 6.61 -21.87
CA SER A 162 8.10 6.38 -22.25
C SER A 162 7.16 6.80 -21.15
N VAL A 163 7.46 6.41 -19.90
CA VAL A 163 6.69 6.80 -18.70
C VAL A 163 6.72 8.31 -18.54
N LYS A 164 7.89 8.95 -18.63
CA LYS A 164 8.05 10.42 -18.56
C LYS A 164 7.28 11.17 -19.64
N LYS A 165 7.19 10.61 -20.85
CA LYS A 165 6.37 11.18 -21.92
C LYS A 165 4.89 11.12 -21.58
N LYS A 166 4.42 9.98 -21.04
CA LYS A 166 3.02 9.80 -20.63
C LYS A 166 2.67 10.62 -19.38
N TRP A 167 3.59 10.78 -18.46
CA TRP A 167 3.45 11.67 -17.30
C TRP A 167 3.14 13.12 -17.71
N LYS A 168 3.68 13.61 -18.83
CA LYS A 168 3.42 14.95 -19.36
C LYS A 168 2.12 15.06 -20.14
N ASP A 169 1.53 13.95 -20.53
CA ASP A 169 0.30 13.89 -21.29
C ASP A 169 -0.91 14.03 -20.36
N LYS A 170 -1.54 15.20 -20.35
CA LYS A 170 -2.67 15.52 -19.46
C LYS A 170 -3.87 14.59 -19.66
N ALA A 171 -4.12 14.14 -20.89
CA ALA A 171 -5.23 13.23 -21.16
C ALA A 171 -4.94 11.82 -20.60
N PHE A 172 -3.67 11.39 -20.67
CA PHE A 172 -3.26 10.08 -20.16
C PHE A 172 -3.19 10.04 -18.62
N THR A 173 -2.96 11.17 -17.98
CA THR A 173 -2.86 11.32 -16.52
C THR A 173 -4.07 12.05 -15.94
N ALA A 174 -5.24 11.99 -16.58
CA ALA A 174 -6.41 12.74 -16.15
C ALA A 174 -6.92 12.36 -14.76
N ALA A 175 -6.71 11.11 -14.35
CA ALA A 175 -7.08 10.59 -13.04
C ALA A 175 -6.03 10.83 -11.95
N ILE A 176 -4.83 11.32 -12.31
CA ILE A 176 -3.70 11.47 -11.38
C ILE A 176 -3.57 12.92 -10.95
N ASP A 177 -3.58 13.19 -9.63
CA ASP A 177 -3.11 14.47 -9.11
C ASP A 177 -1.57 14.49 -9.11
N ARG A 178 -1.02 14.96 -10.24
CA ARG A 178 0.44 15.03 -10.42
C ARG A 178 1.13 16.00 -9.48
N GLN A 179 0.43 16.99 -8.96
CA GLN A 179 1.01 17.97 -8.04
C GLN A 179 1.14 17.32 -6.66
N GLU A 180 0.11 16.64 -6.20
CA GLU A 180 0.13 15.90 -4.95
C GLU A 180 1.15 14.74 -5.01
N ASN A 181 1.13 13.94 -6.07
CA ASN A 181 2.09 12.85 -6.24
C ASN A 181 3.55 13.35 -6.25
N MET A 182 3.84 14.46 -6.99
CA MET A 182 5.17 15.07 -6.97
C MET A 182 5.58 15.56 -5.58
N HIS A 183 4.65 16.08 -4.77
CA HIS A 183 4.92 16.47 -3.39
C HIS A 183 5.43 15.30 -2.57
N PHE A 184 4.81 14.12 -2.67
CA PHE A 184 5.25 12.94 -1.93
C PHE A 184 6.55 12.34 -2.45
N ILE A 185 6.81 12.40 -3.77
CA ILE A 185 8.10 12.01 -4.34
C ILE A 185 9.23 12.91 -3.80
N GLU A 186 9.00 14.23 -3.75
CA GLU A 186 9.96 15.18 -3.16
C GLU A 186 10.15 14.92 -1.65
N ALA A 187 9.08 14.59 -0.92
CA ALA A 187 9.12 14.27 0.50
C ALA A 187 9.87 12.96 0.82
N LEU A 188 10.00 12.05 -0.15
CA LEU A 188 10.89 10.88 -0.05
C LEU A 188 12.37 11.25 -0.22
N GLY A 189 12.68 12.45 -0.76
CA GLY A 189 14.06 12.88 -0.98
C GLY A 189 14.73 12.18 -2.17
N VAL A 190 13.97 11.61 -3.10
CA VAL A 190 14.49 10.94 -4.31
C VAL A 190 14.16 11.77 -5.56
N PRO A 191 15.08 11.87 -6.55
CA PRO A 191 14.79 12.48 -7.82
C PRO A 191 13.67 11.76 -8.57
N PHE A 192 12.80 12.50 -9.28
CA PHE A 192 11.67 11.94 -10.03
C PHE A 192 12.08 10.79 -10.97
N ASP A 193 13.17 10.95 -11.70
CA ASP A 193 13.66 9.93 -12.65
C ASP A 193 14.06 8.63 -11.93
N GLU A 194 14.69 8.74 -10.76
CA GLU A 194 15.05 7.58 -9.93
C GLU A 194 13.82 6.90 -9.34
N HIS A 195 12.85 7.70 -8.88
CA HIS A 195 11.57 7.18 -8.39
C HIS A 195 10.86 6.38 -9.48
N VAL A 196 10.65 6.95 -10.67
CA VAL A 196 10.00 6.27 -11.80
C VAL A 196 10.76 5.00 -12.19
N GLN A 197 12.10 5.05 -12.25
CA GLN A 197 12.91 3.89 -12.62
C GLN A 197 12.79 2.78 -11.58
N ARG A 198 12.84 3.10 -10.28
CA ARG A 198 12.72 2.13 -9.18
C ARG A 198 11.37 1.41 -9.22
N VAL A 199 10.27 2.17 -9.34
CA VAL A 199 8.92 1.59 -9.41
C VAL A 199 8.78 0.72 -10.67
N LEU A 200 9.26 1.21 -11.82
CA LEU A 200 9.22 0.45 -13.07
C LEU A 200 10.01 -0.87 -12.97
N ASP A 201 11.19 -0.86 -12.39
CA ASP A 201 12.03 -2.06 -12.25
C ASP A 201 11.40 -3.06 -11.26
N ALA A 202 10.80 -2.59 -10.17
CA ALA A 202 10.04 -3.43 -9.25
C ALA A 202 8.86 -4.12 -9.95
N MET A 203 8.06 -3.37 -10.72
CA MET A 203 6.93 -3.91 -11.47
C MET A 203 7.35 -4.88 -12.57
N LYS A 204 8.51 -4.69 -13.21
CA LYS A 204 9.07 -5.65 -14.18
C LYS A 204 9.36 -7.00 -13.53
N GLY A 205 9.77 -7.03 -12.27
CA GLY A 205 10.01 -8.25 -11.50
C GLY A 205 8.77 -9.13 -11.32
N VAL A 206 7.59 -8.53 -11.33
CA VAL A 206 6.29 -9.20 -11.14
C VAL A 206 5.39 -9.13 -12.38
N ALA A 207 5.97 -8.96 -13.57
CA ALA A 207 5.26 -8.75 -14.83
C ALA A 207 4.19 -9.82 -15.13
N VAL A 208 4.44 -11.08 -14.75
CA VAL A 208 3.52 -12.21 -14.94
C VAL A 208 2.29 -12.04 -14.05
N GLU A 209 2.49 -11.72 -12.77
CA GLU A 209 1.39 -11.49 -11.80
C GLU A 209 0.54 -10.28 -12.21
N LEU A 210 1.15 -9.26 -12.80
CA LEU A 210 0.45 -8.09 -13.32
C LEU A 210 -0.27 -8.33 -14.65
N GLY A 211 -0.06 -9.48 -15.31
CA GLY A 211 -0.65 -9.77 -16.61
C GLY A 211 -0.12 -8.87 -17.75
N VAL A 212 1.11 -8.39 -17.62
CA VAL A 212 1.80 -7.54 -18.59
C VAL A 212 3.22 -8.08 -18.94
N ALA A 213 3.31 -9.39 -19.09
CA ALA A 213 4.55 -10.07 -19.47
C ALA A 213 4.71 -10.30 -20.98
N GLY A 214 3.85 -9.70 -21.80
CA GLY A 214 3.76 -9.99 -23.22
C GLY A 214 2.95 -11.25 -23.53
N GLU A 215 2.71 -11.50 -24.81
CA GLU A 215 2.09 -12.74 -25.32
C GLU A 215 3.17 -13.77 -25.70
#